data_0a819df41d9cb47490e7f7309a8ee67f
#
_entry.id   0a819df41d9cb47490e7f7309a8ee67f
#
_cell.length_a   1.000
_cell.length_b   1.000
_cell.length_c   1.000
_cell.angle_alpha   90.00
_cell.angle_beta   90.00
_cell.angle_gamma   90.00
#
_symmetry.space_group_name_H-M   'P 1'
#
loop_
_entity.id
_entity.type
_entity.pdbx_description
1 polymer ?
#
loop_
_entity_poly.entity_id
_entity_poly.type
_entity_poly.pdbx_seq_one_letter_code
_entity_poly.pdbx_strand_id
1 'polypeptide(L)'
;MSLRNTLRAMFQQRIKSANPFLRVLFGITIVLLLGARCQCVTRNPGEISLIIAGGHTRSVLWIELLSDYFAPEINQRLKTNNIPYTISWTEAYGGSVAKLGGMLEAIEEGLVDMGFVATVFDASKMPLQNVSYMVPFGSSDARVVTKAVMELEREIPAMAESWHQNNMRLLSGAAVDNYDLYTTFPVKSLDDLRGRKILAPGPAANWVRGTGAVGVSGTLATYYNDLKTGVADGALTLASGCYSLRLHEVVKYMTKVDLGAHFAGGVAINLDTWETFPPVVQRIFEEVSHDFTTLLADTTQMRGELAIKKMVQEGLILSYFADKERQRWADSIPNTASVWSETHELRGLPARSIVKSYINKLKDFGVILPRDWSQE
;
A
#
# COMPACT_ATOMS: atom_id res chain seq x y z
N MET A 1 -8.24 -31.70 -26.08
CA MET A 1 -6.97 -31.89 -26.84
C MET A 1 -6.32 -30.53 -26.95
N SER A 2 -5.15 -30.34 -26.32
CA SER A 2 -4.52 -29.03 -26.12
C SER A 2 -3.89 -28.49 -27.41
N LEU A 3 -3.99 -27.18 -27.62
CA LEU A 3 -3.39 -26.41 -28.74
C LEU A 3 -1.91 -26.76 -28.98
N ARG A 4 -1.18 -27.14 -27.93
CA ARG A 4 0.22 -27.61 -27.97
C ARG A 4 0.40 -28.90 -28.80
N ASN A 5 -0.55 -29.82 -28.77
CA ASN A 5 -0.45 -31.09 -29.51
C ASN A 5 -0.73 -30.90 -30.98
N THR A 6 -1.60 -29.96 -31.35
CA THR A 6 -1.91 -29.63 -32.74
C THR A 6 -0.75 -28.90 -33.42
N LEU A 7 -0.11 -27.95 -32.72
CA LEU A 7 1.09 -27.27 -33.23
C LEU A 7 2.28 -28.21 -33.39
N ARG A 8 2.46 -29.17 -32.47
CA ARG A 8 3.54 -30.16 -32.56
C ARG A 8 3.36 -31.10 -33.76
N ALA A 9 2.14 -31.50 -34.07
CA ALA A 9 1.82 -32.34 -35.22
C ALA A 9 2.03 -31.62 -36.55
N MET A 10 1.62 -30.37 -36.66
CA MET A 10 1.85 -29.53 -37.85
C MET A 10 3.35 -29.25 -38.10
N PHE A 11 4.13 -29.08 -37.04
CA PHE A 11 5.57 -28.86 -37.13
C PHE A 11 6.31 -30.13 -37.61
N GLN A 12 5.91 -31.32 -37.10
CA GLN A 12 6.52 -32.58 -37.56
C GLN A 12 6.20 -32.93 -39.02
N GLN A 13 5.01 -32.53 -39.50
CA GLN A 13 4.62 -32.81 -40.89
C GLN A 13 5.40 -31.91 -41.87
N ARG A 14 5.72 -30.65 -41.51
CA ARG A 14 6.53 -29.76 -42.33
C ARG A 14 8.01 -30.18 -42.44
N ILE A 15 8.58 -30.79 -41.41
CA ILE A 15 9.97 -31.28 -41.42
C ILE A 15 10.12 -32.52 -42.36
N LYS A 16 9.06 -33.33 -42.48
CA LYS A 16 9.10 -34.54 -43.36
C LYS A 16 9.08 -34.21 -44.85
N SER A 17 8.63 -33.02 -45.26
CA SER A 17 8.54 -32.57 -46.65
C SER A 17 9.70 -31.70 -47.14
N ALA A 18 10.67 -31.40 -46.29
CA ALA A 18 11.80 -30.53 -46.63
C ALA A 18 12.98 -31.30 -47.25
N ASN A 19 13.63 -30.66 -48.22
CA ASN A 19 14.81 -31.16 -48.95
C ASN A 19 15.94 -31.57 -47.97
N PRO A 20 16.65 -32.71 -48.18
CA PRO A 20 17.67 -33.25 -47.26
C PRO A 20 18.76 -32.24 -46.88
N PHE A 21 19.12 -31.32 -47.77
CA PHE A 21 20.06 -30.23 -47.46
C PHE A 21 19.54 -29.23 -46.42
N LEU A 22 18.25 -28.92 -46.45
CA LEU A 22 17.60 -28.05 -45.49
C LEU A 22 17.50 -28.71 -44.09
N ARG A 23 17.40 -30.05 -44.03
CA ARG A 23 17.37 -30.80 -42.75
C ARG A 23 18.70 -30.74 -42.01
N VAL A 24 19.82 -30.75 -42.72
CA VAL A 24 21.17 -30.64 -42.11
C VAL A 24 21.40 -29.22 -41.59
N LEU A 25 21.02 -28.18 -42.34
CA LEU A 25 21.12 -26.78 -41.88
C LEU A 25 20.23 -26.51 -40.69
N PHE A 26 18.97 -27.02 -40.68
CA PHE A 26 18.05 -26.86 -39.54
C PHE A 26 18.52 -27.63 -38.29
N GLY A 27 19.11 -28.81 -38.48
CA GLY A 27 19.73 -29.58 -37.40
C GLY A 27 20.90 -28.88 -36.74
N ILE A 28 21.76 -28.25 -37.54
CA ILE A 28 22.93 -27.50 -37.06
C ILE A 28 22.49 -26.19 -36.36
N THR A 29 21.45 -25.52 -36.86
CA THR A 29 20.93 -24.31 -36.25
C THR A 29 20.23 -24.61 -34.90
N ILE A 30 19.53 -25.75 -34.76
CA ILE A 30 18.93 -26.16 -33.48
C ILE A 30 20.02 -26.60 -32.50
N VAL A 31 21.09 -27.24 -32.92
CA VAL A 31 22.22 -27.59 -32.05
C VAL A 31 23.01 -26.35 -31.62
N LEU A 32 23.10 -25.32 -32.47
CA LEU A 32 23.74 -24.03 -32.13
C LEU A 32 22.84 -23.17 -31.23
N LEU A 33 21.50 -23.28 -31.32
CA LEU A 33 20.56 -22.61 -30.43
C LEU A 33 20.40 -23.34 -29.08
N LEU A 34 20.58 -24.66 -29.03
CA LEU A 34 20.65 -25.43 -27.78
C LEU A 34 22.03 -25.37 -27.11
N GLY A 35 23.05 -24.92 -27.83
CA GLY A 35 24.38 -24.60 -27.34
C GLY A 35 24.48 -23.15 -26.79
N ALA A 36 23.40 -22.36 -26.83
CA ALA A 36 23.30 -21.14 -26.02
C ALA A 36 23.39 -21.59 -24.57
N ARG A 37 24.58 -21.47 -24.01
CA ARG A 37 24.93 -21.74 -22.63
C ARG A 37 23.79 -21.32 -21.73
N CYS A 38 23.11 -22.29 -21.12
CA CYS A 38 22.63 -22.15 -19.77
C CYS A 38 23.92 -21.73 -19.01
N GLN A 39 24.14 -20.43 -18.85
CA GLN A 39 24.99 -19.96 -17.78
C GLN A 39 24.26 -20.46 -16.52
N CYS A 40 24.70 -21.64 -16.04
CA CYS A 40 24.55 -21.96 -14.65
C CYS A 40 25.22 -20.80 -13.93
N VAL A 41 24.40 -19.80 -13.55
CA VAL A 41 24.77 -18.93 -12.46
C VAL A 41 25.03 -19.93 -11.34
N THR A 42 26.30 -20.14 -11.03
CA THR A 42 26.71 -20.92 -9.86
C THR A 42 26.18 -20.12 -8.68
N ARG A 43 24.93 -20.44 -8.25
CA ARG A 43 24.38 -19.91 -7.00
C ARG A 43 25.35 -20.37 -5.93
N ASN A 44 25.97 -19.41 -5.26
CA ASN A 44 26.72 -19.72 -4.05
C ASN A 44 25.78 -20.49 -3.12
N PRO A 45 26.22 -21.62 -2.55
CA PRO A 45 25.41 -22.34 -1.57
C PRO A 45 25.03 -21.35 -0.46
N GLY A 46 23.71 -21.11 -0.27
CA GLY A 46 23.19 -20.14 0.67
C GLY A 46 22.82 -18.76 0.12
N GLU A 47 22.96 -18.50 -1.18
CA GLU A 47 22.47 -17.26 -1.79
C GLU A 47 21.00 -17.41 -2.22
N ILE A 48 20.14 -16.51 -1.71
CA ILE A 48 18.73 -16.40 -2.08
C ILE A 48 18.54 -15.07 -2.83
N SER A 49 18.11 -15.13 -4.09
CA SER A 49 17.87 -13.94 -4.91
C SER A 49 16.41 -13.55 -4.84
N LEU A 50 16.11 -12.29 -4.51
CA LEU A 50 14.76 -11.77 -4.36
C LEU A 50 14.60 -10.45 -5.12
N ILE A 51 13.43 -10.27 -5.74
CA ILE A 51 12.99 -9.01 -6.33
C ILE A 51 12.08 -8.32 -5.31
N ILE A 52 12.50 -7.15 -4.82
CA ILE A 52 11.70 -6.30 -3.95
C ILE A 52 11.19 -5.10 -4.75
N ALA A 53 9.86 -4.88 -4.75
CA ALA A 53 9.25 -3.91 -5.64
C ALA A 53 8.35 -2.89 -4.93
N GLY A 54 8.01 -1.82 -5.64
CA GLY A 54 7.07 -0.82 -5.17
C GLY A 54 6.57 0.10 -6.28
N GLY A 55 5.27 0.40 -6.25
CA GLY A 55 4.65 1.32 -7.20
C GLY A 55 5.07 2.78 -7.03
N HIS A 56 5.54 3.15 -5.84
CA HIS A 56 6.10 4.48 -5.54
C HIS A 56 7.60 4.53 -5.75
N THR A 57 8.11 5.74 -5.97
CA THR A 57 9.54 6.03 -6.04
C THR A 57 10.19 5.99 -4.66
N ARG A 58 11.51 5.86 -4.62
CA ARG A 58 12.31 5.83 -3.39
C ARG A 58 12.22 7.11 -2.54
N SER A 59 11.68 8.20 -3.07
CA SER A 59 11.42 9.43 -2.29
C SER A 59 10.23 9.29 -1.31
N VAL A 60 9.44 8.24 -1.42
CA VAL A 60 8.33 7.96 -0.52
C VAL A 60 8.84 7.10 0.65
N LEU A 61 8.49 7.48 1.87
CA LEU A 61 9.04 6.96 3.12
C LEU A 61 9.11 5.43 3.20
N TRP A 62 8.02 4.73 2.91
CA TRP A 62 7.99 3.27 3.04
C TRP A 62 8.87 2.56 2.01
N ILE A 63 9.09 3.15 0.82
CA ILE A 63 10.06 2.62 -0.16
C ILE A 63 11.49 2.96 0.24
N GLU A 64 11.73 4.18 0.74
CA GLU A 64 13.03 4.56 1.29
C GLU A 64 13.47 3.59 2.38
N LEU A 65 12.62 3.33 3.37
CA LEU A 65 12.94 2.44 4.47
C LEU A 65 13.04 0.95 4.05
N LEU A 66 12.30 0.50 3.04
CA LEU A 66 12.49 -0.84 2.46
C LEU A 66 13.92 -1.01 1.92
N SER A 67 14.44 0.01 1.22
CA SER A 67 15.77 0.00 0.63
C SER A 67 16.88 0.27 1.65
N ASP A 68 16.68 1.24 2.56
CA ASP A 68 17.74 1.74 3.43
C ASP A 68 17.81 1.03 4.79
N TYR A 69 16.73 0.32 5.18
CA TYR A 69 16.70 -0.40 6.44
C TYR A 69 16.31 -1.87 6.26
N PHE A 70 15.14 -2.20 5.70
CA PHE A 70 14.61 -3.56 5.69
C PHE A 70 15.55 -4.55 5.00
N ALA A 71 15.89 -4.28 3.75
CA ALA A 71 16.73 -5.17 2.95
C ALA A 71 18.16 -5.32 3.52
N PRO A 72 18.87 -4.23 3.92
CA PRO A 72 20.16 -4.35 4.59
C PRO A 72 20.11 -5.06 5.92
N GLU A 73 19.08 -4.80 6.76
CA GLU A 73 18.95 -5.37 8.11
C GLU A 73 18.76 -6.88 8.08
N ILE A 74 18.02 -7.43 7.10
CA ILE A 74 17.92 -8.87 6.87
C ILE A 74 19.32 -9.48 6.73
N ASN A 75 20.14 -8.95 5.84
CA ASN A 75 21.49 -9.45 5.61
C ASN A 75 22.41 -9.25 6.83
N GLN A 76 22.25 -8.11 7.51
CA GLN A 76 23.02 -7.83 8.73
C GLN A 76 22.69 -8.86 9.83
N ARG A 77 21.42 -9.20 10.06
CA ARG A 77 21.04 -10.21 11.08
C ARG A 77 21.44 -11.61 10.69
N LEU A 78 21.32 -11.99 9.44
CA LEU A 78 21.82 -13.27 8.93
C LEU A 78 23.33 -13.41 9.26
N LYS A 79 24.11 -12.39 8.95
CA LYS A 79 25.57 -12.35 9.22
C LYS A 79 25.88 -12.38 10.71
N THR A 80 25.23 -11.53 11.51
CA THR A 80 25.48 -11.41 12.96
C THR A 80 25.14 -12.69 13.72
N ASN A 81 24.10 -13.42 13.27
CA ASN A 81 23.71 -14.69 13.86
C ASN A 81 24.45 -15.89 13.25
N ASN A 82 25.49 -15.67 12.42
CA ASN A 82 26.25 -16.72 11.73
C ASN A 82 25.37 -17.69 10.94
N ILE A 83 24.29 -17.20 10.36
CA ILE A 83 23.39 -17.97 9.50
C ILE A 83 23.98 -17.98 8.07
N PRO A 84 24.24 -19.17 7.47
CA PRO A 84 24.98 -19.29 6.21
C PRO A 84 24.12 -18.97 4.98
N TYR A 85 23.35 -17.88 5.05
CA TYR A 85 22.54 -17.37 3.95
C TYR A 85 22.81 -15.89 3.71
N THR A 86 22.64 -15.48 2.45
CA THR A 86 22.71 -14.08 2.03
C THR A 86 21.58 -13.82 1.05
N ILE A 87 20.87 -12.72 1.22
CA ILE A 87 19.82 -12.29 0.29
C ILE A 87 20.42 -11.33 -0.74
N SER A 88 20.34 -11.71 -2.01
CA SER A 88 20.70 -10.85 -3.14
C SER A 88 19.46 -10.11 -3.61
N TRP A 89 19.40 -8.80 -3.36
CA TRP A 89 18.24 -7.97 -3.64
C TRP A 89 18.30 -7.36 -5.04
N THR A 90 17.19 -7.48 -5.78
CA THR A 90 16.93 -6.69 -6.98
C THR A 90 15.83 -5.70 -6.67
N GLU A 91 16.16 -4.41 -6.62
CA GLU A 91 15.20 -3.35 -6.31
C GLU A 91 14.44 -2.90 -7.58
N ALA A 92 13.11 -2.95 -7.56
CA ALA A 92 12.23 -2.61 -8.68
C ALA A 92 11.17 -1.59 -8.24
N TYR A 93 11.62 -0.38 -7.91
CA TYR A 93 10.76 0.70 -7.40
C TYR A 93 10.30 1.66 -8.50
N GLY A 94 9.38 2.57 -8.15
CA GLY A 94 8.87 3.61 -9.05
C GLY A 94 7.94 3.10 -10.14
N GLY A 95 7.34 1.94 -9.94
CA GLY A 95 6.44 1.34 -10.92
C GLY A 95 7.15 0.72 -12.12
N SER A 96 8.44 0.34 -11.97
CA SER A 96 9.25 -0.26 -13.03
C SER A 96 8.75 -1.65 -13.46
N VAL A 97 8.20 -2.43 -12.53
CA VAL A 97 7.57 -3.74 -12.81
C VAL A 97 6.04 -3.61 -12.74
N ALA A 98 5.53 -3.02 -11.67
CA ALA A 98 4.10 -2.83 -11.48
C ALA A 98 3.82 -1.44 -10.90
N LYS A 99 2.79 -0.76 -11.44
CA LYS A 99 2.29 0.51 -10.89
C LYS A 99 1.60 0.27 -9.56
N LEU A 100 1.26 1.36 -8.85
CA LEU A 100 0.70 1.33 -7.51
C LEU A 100 -0.49 0.37 -7.35
N GLY A 101 -1.48 0.42 -8.23
CA GLY A 101 -2.65 -0.48 -8.19
C GLY A 101 -2.43 -1.84 -8.87
N GLY A 102 -1.21 -2.22 -9.22
CA GLY A 102 -0.87 -3.53 -9.78
C GLY A 102 0.17 -4.29 -8.96
N MET A 103 0.54 -3.76 -7.78
CA MET A 103 1.52 -4.41 -6.92
C MET A 103 1.00 -5.70 -6.30
N LEU A 104 -0.30 -5.76 -5.99
CA LEU A 104 -0.93 -6.96 -5.46
C LEU A 104 -0.79 -8.10 -6.46
N GLU A 105 -1.23 -7.90 -7.71
CA GLU A 105 -1.15 -8.90 -8.77
C GLU A 105 0.30 -9.29 -9.08
N ALA A 106 1.23 -8.34 -9.06
CA ALA A 106 2.63 -8.62 -9.35
C ALA A 106 3.26 -9.57 -8.32
N ILE A 107 2.87 -9.46 -7.04
CA ILE A 107 3.33 -10.38 -5.99
C ILE A 107 2.53 -11.69 -6.07
N GLU A 108 1.20 -11.63 -6.24
CA GLU A 108 0.32 -12.79 -6.36
C GLU A 108 0.80 -13.76 -7.46
N GLU A 109 1.18 -13.22 -8.62
CA GLU A 109 1.64 -13.97 -9.79
C GLU A 109 3.14 -14.33 -9.74
N GLY A 110 3.88 -13.88 -8.73
CA GLY A 110 5.31 -14.13 -8.60
C GLY A 110 6.19 -13.37 -9.62
N LEU A 111 5.68 -12.29 -10.20
CA LEU A 111 6.49 -11.39 -11.04
C LEU A 111 7.55 -10.66 -10.21
N VAL A 112 7.26 -10.42 -8.95
CA VAL A 112 8.18 -9.96 -7.92
C VAL A 112 7.97 -10.80 -6.66
N ASP A 113 9.03 -10.97 -5.86
CA ASP A 113 8.96 -11.83 -4.68
C ASP A 113 8.26 -11.14 -3.52
N MET A 114 8.47 -9.84 -3.35
CA MET A 114 7.88 -9.06 -2.28
C MET A 114 7.81 -7.56 -2.60
N GLY A 115 7.03 -6.84 -1.80
CA GLY A 115 6.95 -5.40 -1.94
C GLY A 115 5.85 -4.76 -1.10
N PHE A 116 5.65 -3.47 -1.28
CA PHE A 116 4.60 -2.73 -0.60
C PHE A 116 3.29 -2.79 -1.40
N VAL A 117 2.28 -3.42 -0.82
CA VAL A 117 0.90 -3.48 -1.34
C VAL A 117 0.08 -2.39 -0.69
N ALA A 118 -0.40 -1.45 -1.49
CA ALA A 118 -1.26 -0.37 -1.02
C ALA A 118 -2.74 -0.79 -1.12
N THR A 119 -3.25 -1.48 -0.11
CA THR A 119 -4.58 -2.12 -0.10
C THR A 119 -5.75 -1.15 -0.33
N VAL A 120 -5.53 0.15 -0.12
CA VAL A 120 -6.53 1.19 -0.42
C VAL A 120 -6.90 1.25 -1.90
N PHE A 121 -6.02 0.82 -2.79
CA PHE A 121 -6.27 0.74 -4.24
C PHE A 121 -6.77 -0.64 -4.70
N ASP A 122 -6.71 -1.64 -3.81
CA ASP A 122 -7.11 -3.03 -4.07
C ASP A 122 -8.33 -3.44 -3.21
N ALA A 123 -9.23 -2.48 -2.93
CA ALA A 123 -10.37 -2.66 -2.01
C ALA A 123 -11.36 -3.77 -2.44
N SER A 124 -11.35 -4.20 -3.70
CA SER A 124 -12.18 -5.31 -4.18
C SER A 124 -11.64 -6.68 -3.75
N LYS A 125 -10.32 -6.86 -3.74
CA LYS A 125 -9.61 -8.08 -3.32
C LYS A 125 -9.28 -8.06 -1.83
N MET A 126 -8.91 -6.89 -1.29
CA MET A 126 -8.43 -6.68 0.08
C MET A 126 -9.35 -5.72 0.88
N PRO A 127 -10.66 -5.99 0.96
CA PRO A 127 -11.58 -5.04 1.59
C PRO A 127 -11.32 -4.88 3.09
N LEU A 128 -10.99 -5.95 3.82
CA LEU A 128 -10.90 -5.94 5.28
C LEU A 128 -9.76 -5.06 5.79
N GLN A 129 -8.67 -4.98 5.05
CA GLN A 129 -7.50 -4.14 5.37
C GLN A 129 -7.82 -2.64 5.30
N ASN A 130 -8.95 -2.27 4.69
CA ASN A 130 -9.40 -0.88 4.57
C ASN A 130 -10.30 -0.41 5.73
N VAL A 131 -10.44 -1.19 6.81
CA VAL A 131 -11.33 -0.88 7.95
C VAL A 131 -11.09 0.51 8.52
N SER A 132 -9.84 0.98 8.61
CA SER A 132 -9.54 2.31 9.15
C SER A 132 -10.18 3.44 8.33
N TYR A 133 -10.29 3.29 7.01
CA TYR A 133 -10.95 4.27 6.13
C TYR A 133 -12.47 4.35 6.34
N MET A 134 -13.05 3.34 6.99
CA MET A 134 -14.47 3.31 7.35
C MET A 134 -14.75 4.03 8.67
N VAL A 135 -13.71 4.39 9.42
CA VAL A 135 -13.76 5.06 10.73
C VAL A 135 -12.99 6.38 10.67
N PRO A 136 -13.44 7.37 9.85
CA PRO A 136 -12.78 8.68 9.82
C PRO A 136 -12.90 9.36 11.19
N PHE A 137 -12.03 10.34 11.45
CA PHE A 137 -11.85 10.97 12.76
C PHE A 137 -11.41 9.99 13.85
N GLY A 138 -10.76 8.89 13.47
CA GLY A 138 -10.12 7.96 14.39
C GLY A 138 -8.89 8.57 15.08
N SER A 139 -7.80 7.83 15.16
CA SER A 139 -6.55 8.36 15.70
C SER A 139 -5.80 9.18 14.64
N SER A 140 -5.29 10.34 15.01
CA SER A 140 -4.32 11.10 14.18
C SER A 140 -2.88 10.58 14.32
N ASP A 141 -2.64 9.61 15.20
CA ASP A 141 -1.34 8.99 15.42
C ASP A 141 -1.22 7.70 14.58
N ALA A 142 -0.30 7.71 13.60
CA ALA A 142 -0.03 6.58 12.73
C ALA A 142 0.42 5.32 13.50
N ARG A 143 1.10 5.49 14.65
CA ARG A 143 1.54 4.38 15.51
C ARG A 143 0.35 3.63 16.10
N VAL A 144 -0.64 4.37 16.58
CA VAL A 144 -1.88 3.81 17.14
C VAL A 144 -2.65 3.02 16.08
N VAL A 145 -2.81 3.60 14.89
CA VAL A 145 -3.53 2.94 13.79
C VAL A 145 -2.78 1.70 13.29
N THR A 146 -1.46 1.79 13.09
CA THR A 146 -0.64 0.64 12.71
C THR A 146 -0.78 -0.48 13.74
N LYS A 147 -0.62 -0.16 15.02
CA LYS A 147 -0.75 -1.13 16.11
C LYS A 147 -2.13 -1.78 16.12
N ALA A 148 -3.20 -0.98 16.05
CA ALA A 148 -4.57 -1.48 16.05
C ALA A 148 -4.82 -2.47 14.91
N VAL A 149 -4.45 -2.13 13.67
CA VAL A 149 -4.67 -3.01 12.52
C VAL A 149 -3.78 -4.25 12.56
N MET A 150 -2.51 -4.11 12.95
CA MET A 150 -1.62 -5.28 13.08
C MET A 150 -2.05 -6.25 14.19
N GLU A 151 -2.75 -5.77 15.22
CA GLU A 151 -3.40 -6.65 16.20
C GLU A 151 -4.61 -7.36 15.59
N LEU A 152 -5.44 -6.67 14.78
CA LEU A 152 -6.54 -7.31 14.06
C LEU A 152 -6.05 -8.39 13.08
N GLU A 153 -4.97 -8.13 12.34
CA GLU A 153 -4.34 -9.11 11.43
C GLU A 153 -3.94 -10.40 12.17
N ARG A 154 -3.52 -10.29 13.43
CA ARG A 154 -3.14 -11.46 14.26
C ARG A 154 -4.34 -12.16 14.92
N GLU A 155 -5.37 -11.39 15.32
CA GLU A 155 -6.48 -11.88 16.14
C GLU A 155 -7.66 -12.37 15.32
N ILE A 156 -7.84 -11.84 14.09
CA ILE A 156 -8.98 -12.15 13.24
C ILE A 156 -8.50 -12.96 12.01
N PRO A 157 -8.77 -14.28 11.98
CA PRO A 157 -8.28 -15.14 10.90
C PRO A 157 -8.64 -14.66 9.49
N ALA A 158 -9.82 -14.04 9.30
CA ALA A 158 -10.24 -13.52 8.01
C ALA A 158 -9.32 -12.40 7.48
N MET A 159 -8.64 -11.65 8.35
CA MET A 159 -7.67 -10.61 7.94
C MET A 159 -6.43 -11.27 7.31
N ALA A 160 -5.82 -12.22 8.01
CA ALA A 160 -4.66 -12.96 7.50
C ALA A 160 -5.02 -13.79 6.25
N GLU A 161 -6.21 -14.42 6.24
CA GLU A 161 -6.71 -15.20 5.10
C GLU A 161 -6.87 -14.36 3.83
N SER A 162 -7.21 -13.07 3.95
CA SER A 162 -7.28 -12.16 2.80
C SER A 162 -5.93 -12.05 2.07
N TRP A 163 -4.81 -12.10 2.78
CA TRP A 163 -3.48 -12.13 2.16
C TRP A 163 -3.19 -13.48 1.52
N HIS A 164 -3.50 -14.57 2.22
CA HIS A 164 -3.27 -15.94 1.72
C HIS A 164 -4.07 -16.23 0.45
N GLN A 165 -5.32 -15.77 0.36
CA GLN A 165 -6.17 -15.93 -0.83
C GLN A 165 -5.59 -15.22 -2.07
N ASN A 166 -4.74 -14.24 -1.87
CA ASN A 166 -3.98 -13.57 -2.93
C ASN A 166 -2.52 -14.07 -2.98
N ASN A 167 -2.25 -15.30 -2.57
CA ASN A 167 -0.93 -15.92 -2.58
C ASN A 167 0.17 -15.09 -1.92
N MET A 168 -0.16 -14.42 -0.79
CA MET A 168 0.77 -13.55 -0.07
C MET A 168 0.77 -13.81 1.42
N ARG A 169 1.89 -13.43 2.06
CA ARG A 169 2.03 -13.30 3.51
C ARG A 169 2.36 -11.85 3.86
N LEU A 170 1.56 -11.25 4.73
CA LEU A 170 1.89 -9.95 5.30
C LEU A 170 3.09 -10.08 6.24
N LEU A 171 4.10 -9.25 6.03
CA LEU A 171 5.30 -9.15 6.87
C LEU A 171 5.23 -7.94 7.80
N SER A 172 4.83 -6.78 7.28
CA SER A 172 4.80 -5.52 8.03
C SER A 172 3.63 -4.67 7.58
N GLY A 173 2.93 -4.05 8.52
CA GLY A 173 1.86 -3.10 8.22
C GLY A 173 2.33 -1.65 8.26
N ALA A 174 1.61 -0.79 7.56
CA ALA A 174 1.89 0.63 7.50
C ALA A 174 0.61 1.47 7.53
N ALA A 175 0.49 2.36 8.50
CA ALA A 175 -0.41 3.49 8.41
C ALA A 175 0.34 4.69 7.80
N VAL A 176 -0.39 5.53 7.08
CA VAL A 176 0.07 6.86 6.67
C VAL A 176 -0.23 7.87 7.77
N ASP A 177 0.43 9.02 7.75
CA ASP A 177 0.18 10.10 8.69
C ASP A 177 -1.23 10.71 8.50
N ASN A 178 -1.63 11.54 9.46
CA ASN A 178 -2.98 12.09 9.55
C ASN A 178 -3.42 12.80 8.26
N TYR A 179 -4.68 12.55 7.86
CA TYR A 179 -5.32 13.25 6.77
C TYR A 179 -5.88 14.57 7.25
N ASP A 180 -5.46 15.64 6.58
CA ASP A 180 -5.94 16.99 6.77
C ASP A 180 -6.37 17.61 5.44
N LEU A 181 -6.98 18.81 5.51
CA LEU A 181 -7.49 19.50 4.35
C LEU A 181 -6.49 20.55 3.84
N TYR A 182 -6.07 20.41 2.60
CA TYR A 182 -5.16 21.31 1.88
C TYR A 182 -5.93 22.00 0.76
N THR A 183 -5.98 23.34 0.73
CA THR A 183 -6.86 24.07 -0.19
C THR A 183 -6.19 25.30 -0.81
N THR A 184 -6.72 25.72 -1.95
CA THR A 184 -6.36 27.00 -2.61
C THR A 184 -7.08 28.21 -1.99
N PHE A 185 -8.05 27.98 -1.10
CA PHE A 185 -8.90 28.97 -0.45
C PHE A 185 -8.92 28.72 1.08
N PRO A 186 -9.18 29.73 1.91
CA PRO A 186 -9.28 29.54 3.35
C PRO A 186 -10.53 28.77 3.73
N VAL A 187 -10.41 27.84 4.72
CA VAL A 187 -11.52 27.10 5.30
C VAL A 187 -11.59 27.39 6.80
N LYS A 188 -12.73 27.91 7.27
CA LYS A 188 -13.00 28.22 8.67
C LYS A 188 -14.18 27.44 9.22
N SER A 189 -15.09 27.03 8.35
CA SER A 189 -16.30 26.28 8.67
C SER A 189 -16.57 25.23 7.62
N LEU A 190 -17.45 24.30 7.92
CA LEU A 190 -17.89 23.27 6.98
C LEU A 190 -18.60 23.87 5.73
N ASP A 191 -19.26 25.03 5.90
CA ASP A 191 -19.97 25.68 4.82
C ASP A 191 -19.04 26.22 3.73
N ASP A 192 -17.77 26.50 4.04
CA ASP A 192 -16.76 26.95 3.07
C ASP A 192 -16.42 25.87 2.03
N LEU A 193 -16.76 24.61 2.31
CA LEU A 193 -16.56 23.48 1.42
C LEU A 193 -17.67 23.31 0.37
N ARG A 194 -18.78 24.01 0.53
CA ARG A 194 -19.94 23.87 -0.38
C ARG A 194 -19.58 24.18 -1.84
N GLY A 195 -19.86 23.21 -2.71
CA GLY A 195 -19.57 23.31 -4.16
C GLY A 195 -18.09 23.16 -4.53
N ARG A 196 -17.19 22.92 -3.56
CA ARG A 196 -15.77 22.74 -3.82
C ARG A 196 -15.46 21.32 -4.27
N LYS A 197 -14.48 21.16 -5.13
CA LYS A 197 -13.95 19.86 -5.57
C LYS A 197 -12.74 19.50 -4.72
N ILE A 198 -12.86 18.40 -3.97
CA ILE A 198 -11.82 17.96 -3.04
C ILE A 198 -11.30 16.58 -3.46
N LEU A 199 -10.02 16.52 -3.79
CA LEU A 199 -9.32 15.28 -4.12
C LEU A 199 -9.16 14.42 -2.86
N ALA A 200 -9.35 13.11 -2.99
CA ALA A 200 -9.08 12.15 -1.92
C ALA A 200 -8.80 10.76 -2.50
N PRO A 201 -7.95 9.92 -1.88
CA PRO A 201 -7.67 8.59 -2.39
C PRO A 201 -8.78 7.60 -2.03
N GLY A 202 -9.20 6.77 -3.00
CA GLY A 202 -10.09 5.64 -2.78
C GLY A 202 -11.32 5.95 -1.92
N PRO A 203 -11.54 5.20 -0.82
CA PRO A 203 -12.69 5.37 0.07
C PRO A 203 -12.77 6.74 0.75
N ALA A 204 -11.64 7.44 0.93
CA ALA A 204 -11.58 8.76 1.56
C ALA A 204 -12.38 9.83 0.79
N ALA A 205 -12.64 9.63 -0.50
CA ALA A 205 -13.52 10.52 -1.26
C ALA A 205 -14.96 10.58 -0.70
N ASN A 206 -15.38 9.58 0.08
CA ASN A 206 -16.67 9.59 0.75
C ASN A 206 -16.72 10.52 1.99
N TRP A 207 -15.57 10.89 2.56
CA TRP A 207 -15.54 11.69 3.79
C TRP A 207 -16.03 13.12 3.60
N VAL A 208 -16.08 13.63 2.37
CA VAL A 208 -16.67 14.93 2.06
C VAL A 208 -18.19 14.88 1.78
N ARG A 209 -18.79 13.70 1.77
CA ARG A 209 -20.25 13.58 1.63
C ARG A 209 -20.94 14.25 2.81
N GLY A 210 -22.02 15.00 2.53
CA GLY A 210 -22.75 15.76 3.54
C GLY A 210 -22.18 17.15 3.83
N THR A 211 -20.94 17.44 3.42
CA THR A 211 -20.33 18.79 3.57
C THR A 211 -20.77 19.78 2.48
N GLY A 212 -21.39 19.28 1.41
CA GLY A 212 -21.68 20.06 0.21
C GLY A 212 -20.50 20.15 -0.77
N ALA A 213 -19.35 19.56 -0.47
CA ALA A 213 -18.24 19.39 -1.40
C ALA A 213 -18.44 18.18 -2.31
N VAL A 214 -17.75 18.18 -3.44
CA VAL A 214 -17.66 17.06 -4.36
C VAL A 214 -16.33 16.35 -4.16
N GLY A 215 -16.38 15.09 -3.67
CA GLY A 215 -15.19 14.24 -3.56
C GLY A 215 -14.76 13.75 -4.95
N VAL A 216 -13.48 13.96 -5.25
CA VAL A 216 -12.86 13.51 -6.50
C VAL A 216 -11.81 12.47 -6.17
N SER A 217 -11.99 11.24 -6.67
CA SER A 217 -11.00 10.18 -6.46
C SER A 217 -9.73 10.47 -7.25
N GLY A 218 -8.56 10.29 -6.61
CA GLY A 218 -7.26 10.51 -7.22
C GLY A 218 -6.14 9.91 -6.40
N THR A 219 -4.92 10.16 -6.83
CA THR A 219 -3.71 9.72 -6.14
C THR A 219 -2.73 10.87 -5.96
N LEU A 220 -1.83 10.77 -5.00
CA LEU A 220 -0.77 11.75 -4.79
C LEU A 220 0.02 12.09 -6.07
N ALA A 221 0.14 11.15 -7.01
CA ALA A 221 0.88 11.36 -8.24
C ALA A 221 0.26 12.41 -9.17
N THR A 222 -1.07 12.62 -9.10
CA THR A 222 -1.79 13.56 -9.98
C THR A 222 -2.14 14.88 -9.28
N TYR A 223 -2.19 14.92 -7.96
CA TYR A 223 -2.72 16.04 -7.17
C TYR A 223 -2.06 17.37 -7.47
N TYR A 224 -0.74 17.41 -7.68
CA TYR A 224 -0.05 18.67 -8.01
C TYR A 224 -0.62 19.31 -9.28
N ASN A 225 -0.79 18.53 -10.34
CA ASN A 225 -1.31 19.04 -11.61
C ASN A 225 -2.79 19.39 -11.50
N ASP A 226 -3.59 18.58 -10.83
CA ASP A 226 -5.03 18.77 -10.66
C ASP A 226 -5.32 20.08 -9.88
N LEU A 227 -4.56 20.35 -8.84
CA LEU A 227 -4.65 21.58 -8.05
C LEU A 227 -4.11 22.80 -8.82
N LYS A 228 -2.97 22.64 -9.52
CA LYS A 228 -2.33 23.72 -10.28
C LYS A 228 -3.19 24.19 -11.44
N THR A 229 -3.90 23.28 -12.09
CA THR A 229 -4.75 23.58 -13.26
C THR A 229 -6.18 23.93 -12.87
N GLY A 230 -6.54 23.88 -11.58
CA GLY A 230 -7.89 24.19 -11.10
C GLY A 230 -8.92 23.10 -11.39
N VAL A 231 -8.50 21.88 -11.70
CA VAL A 231 -9.39 20.69 -11.78
C VAL A 231 -10.03 20.43 -10.44
N ALA A 232 -9.29 20.69 -9.35
CA ALA A 232 -9.77 20.63 -7.99
C ALA A 232 -9.39 21.88 -7.19
N ASP A 233 -10.17 22.17 -6.14
CA ASP A 233 -9.98 23.32 -5.25
C ASP A 233 -9.12 22.97 -4.02
N GLY A 234 -9.03 21.68 -3.70
CA GLY A 234 -8.27 21.18 -2.54
C GLY A 234 -8.12 19.69 -2.55
N ALA A 235 -7.46 19.17 -1.52
CA ALA A 235 -7.23 17.74 -1.31
C ALA A 235 -7.33 17.39 0.18
N LEU A 236 -7.92 16.23 0.46
CA LEU A 236 -7.72 15.49 1.71
C LEU A 236 -6.50 14.61 1.52
N THR A 237 -5.43 14.91 2.25
CA THR A 237 -4.17 14.19 2.08
C THR A 237 -3.30 14.29 3.33
N LEU A 238 -2.20 13.58 3.32
CA LEU A 238 -1.23 13.47 4.40
C LEU A 238 -0.12 14.52 4.25
N ALA A 239 0.38 15.01 5.37
CA ALA A 239 1.38 16.09 5.39
C ALA A 239 2.71 15.66 4.77
N SER A 240 3.18 14.43 5.07
CA SER A 240 4.44 13.91 4.52
C SER A 240 4.40 13.82 3.00
N GLY A 241 3.26 13.35 2.44
CA GLY A 241 3.03 13.28 1.00
C GLY A 241 2.89 14.67 0.36
N CYS A 242 2.16 15.58 1.02
CA CYS A 242 2.01 16.96 0.56
C CYS A 242 3.36 17.65 0.40
N TYR A 243 4.22 17.54 1.41
CA TYR A 243 5.56 18.13 1.37
C TYR A 243 6.46 17.47 0.33
N SER A 244 6.55 16.14 0.34
CA SER A 244 7.44 15.38 -0.56
C SER A 244 7.13 15.61 -2.05
N LEU A 245 5.85 15.81 -2.39
CA LEU A 245 5.38 16.07 -3.75
C LEU A 245 5.13 17.55 -4.03
N ARG A 246 5.58 18.44 -3.13
CA ARG A 246 5.54 19.89 -3.27
C ARG A 246 4.12 20.45 -3.48
N LEU A 247 3.07 19.77 -2.98
CA LEU A 247 1.68 20.24 -3.14
C LEU A 247 1.46 21.60 -2.48
N HIS A 248 2.20 21.91 -1.40
CA HIS A 248 2.16 23.22 -0.72
C HIS A 248 2.55 24.41 -1.60
N GLU A 249 3.15 24.20 -2.78
CA GLU A 249 3.41 25.25 -3.75
C GLU A 249 2.17 25.68 -4.53
N VAL A 250 1.18 24.78 -4.65
CA VAL A 250 -0.06 24.98 -5.40
C VAL A 250 -1.29 25.15 -4.51
N VAL A 251 -1.19 24.84 -3.21
CA VAL A 251 -2.17 25.17 -2.17
C VAL A 251 -1.60 26.18 -1.19
N LYS A 252 -2.41 27.09 -0.67
CA LYS A 252 -1.97 28.11 0.26
C LYS A 252 -2.39 27.84 1.71
N TYR A 253 -3.37 26.98 1.91
CA TYR A 253 -4.00 26.77 3.20
C TYR A 253 -3.97 25.30 3.58
N MET A 254 -3.64 25.05 4.82
CA MET A 254 -3.86 23.79 5.50
C MET A 254 -4.82 24.03 6.65
N THR A 255 -5.91 23.29 6.67
CA THR A 255 -6.81 23.26 7.82
C THR A 255 -6.66 21.91 8.49
N LYS A 256 -6.19 21.94 9.74
CA LYS A 256 -6.07 20.74 10.55
C LYS A 256 -7.46 20.32 11.02
N VAL A 257 -7.95 19.25 10.43
CA VAL A 257 -9.30 18.69 10.67
C VAL A 257 -9.24 17.37 11.42
N ASP A 258 -8.07 16.74 11.47
CA ASP A 258 -7.80 15.47 12.14
C ASP A 258 -8.79 14.37 11.70
N LEU A 259 -8.85 14.08 10.38
CA LEU A 259 -9.66 12.99 9.85
C LEU A 259 -9.13 11.61 10.23
N GLY A 260 -7.89 11.56 10.69
CA GLY A 260 -7.20 10.38 11.18
C GLY A 260 -6.04 9.93 10.30
N ALA A 261 -5.15 9.19 10.90
CA ALA A 261 -4.20 8.33 10.21
C ALA A 261 -4.93 7.08 9.71
N HIS A 262 -4.52 6.51 8.61
CA HIS A 262 -5.22 5.34 8.04
C HIS A 262 -4.23 4.29 7.57
N PHE A 263 -4.59 3.01 7.77
CA PHE A 263 -3.78 1.90 7.34
C PHE A 263 -3.78 1.84 5.81
N ALA A 264 -2.62 1.99 5.21
CA ALA A 264 -2.48 2.06 3.77
C ALA A 264 -2.18 0.71 3.10
N GLY A 265 -1.85 -0.29 3.90
CA GLY A 265 -1.43 -1.60 3.43
C GLY A 265 -0.17 -2.08 4.14
N GLY A 266 0.68 -2.82 3.45
CA GLY A 266 1.87 -3.35 4.09
C GLY A 266 2.86 -3.98 3.13
N VAL A 267 3.98 -4.40 3.69
CA VAL A 267 4.98 -5.21 3.00
C VAL A 267 4.52 -6.66 3.01
N ALA A 268 4.34 -7.22 1.85
CA ALA A 268 3.96 -8.62 1.68
C ALA A 268 4.98 -9.37 0.82
N ILE A 269 5.08 -10.67 1.05
CA ILE A 269 5.89 -11.60 0.27
C ILE A 269 4.99 -12.64 -0.38
N ASN A 270 5.30 -13.06 -1.59
CA ASN A 270 4.65 -14.17 -2.27
C ASN A 270 4.79 -15.45 -1.43
N LEU A 271 3.70 -16.22 -1.27
CA LEU A 271 3.70 -17.42 -0.42
C LEU A 271 4.59 -18.53 -0.97
N ASP A 272 4.60 -18.75 -2.28
CA ASP A 272 5.46 -19.76 -2.88
C ASP A 272 6.94 -19.43 -2.64
N THR A 273 7.33 -18.15 -2.76
CA THR A 273 8.67 -17.68 -2.39
C THR A 273 8.95 -17.90 -0.89
N TRP A 274 8.01 -17.52 -0.02
CA TRP A 274 8.14 -17.69 1.43
C TRP A 274 8.37 -19.14 1.85
N GLU A 275 7.64 -20.07 1.25
CA GLU A 275 7.73 -21.49 1.55
C GLU A 275 9.07 -22.12 1.13
N THR A 276 9.79 -21.48 0.21
CA THR A 276 11.16 -21.91 -0.15
C THR A 276 12.21 -21.58 0.92
N PHE A 277 11.90 -20.66 1.84
CA PHE A 277 12.87 -20.19 2.81
C PHE A 277 13.12 -21.23 3.90
N PRO A 278 14.39 -21.49 4.26
CA PRO A 278 14.70 -22.22 5.47
C PRO A 278 14.06 -21.56 6.70
N PRO A 279 13.59 -22.33 7.71
CA PRO A 279 12.92 -21.77 8.90
C PRO A 279 13.74 -20.70 9.63
N VAL A 280 15.08 -20.80 9.58
CA VAL A 280 15.98 -19.82 10.20
C VAL A 280 15.95 -18.49 9.44
N VAL A 281 15.79 -18.51 8.11
CA VAL A 281 15.66 -17.31 7.28
C VAL A 281 14.29 -16.67 7.51
N GLN A 282 13.21 -17.48 7.53
CA GLN A 282 11.85 -17.01 7.82
C GLN A 282 11.82 -16.24 9.15
N ARG A 283 12.45 -16.80 10.21
CA ARG A 283 12.51 -16.13 11.51
C ARG A 283 13.22 -14.78 11.43
N ILE A 284 14.32 -14.65 10.71
CA ILE A 284 15.00 -13.34 10.53
C ILE A 284 14.10 -12.34 9.83
N PHE A 285 13.38 -12.77 8.79
CA PHE A 285 12.39 -11.90 8.13
C PHE A 285 11.29 -11.45 9.09
N GLU A 286 10.76 -12.33 9.92
CA GLU A 286 9.73 -12.01 10.92
C GLU A 286 10.25 -11.01 11.97
N GLU A 287 11.45 -11.22 12.50
CA GLU A 287 12.08 -10.31 13.48
C GLU A 287 12.30 -8.91 12.87
N VAL A 288 12.89 -8.84 11.67
CA VAL A 288 13.11 -7.55 10.99
C VAL A 288 11.79 -6.89 10.63
N SER A 289 10.79 -7.65 10.22
CA SER A 289 9.46 -7.11 9.88
C SER A 289 8.76 -6.50 11.09
N HIS A 290 8.92 -7.10 12.27
CA HIS A 290 8.39 -6.54 13.52
C HIS A 290 9.01 -5.18 13.83
N ASP A 291 10.35 -5.11 13.79
CA ASP A 291 11.06 -3.87 14.07
C ASP A 291 10.82 -2.82 13.00
N PHE A 292 10.74 -3.24 11.74
CA PHE A 292 10.42 -2.37 10.62
C PHE A 292 9.02 -1.76 10.76
N THR A 293 8.02 -2.52 11.21
CA THR A 293 6.66 -2.01 11.45
C THR A 293 6.70 -0.85 12.46
N THR A 294 7.44 -1.00 13.54
CA THR A 294 7.60 0.04 14.57
C THR A 294 8.35 1.25 14.02
N LEU A 295 9.49 1.02 13.38
CA LEU A 295 10.31 2.08 12.78
C LEU A 295 9.53 2.89 11.75
N LEU A 296 8.75 2.20 10.88
CA LEU A 296 7.96 2.85 9.85
C LEU A 296 6.85 3.71 10.45
N ALA A 297 6.14 3.20 11.48
CA ALA A 297 5.08 3.94 12.16
C ALA A 297 5.61 5.19 12.87
N ASP A 298 6.71 5.07 13.63
CA ASP A 298 7.36 6.19 14.32
C ASP A 298 7.89 7.25 13.35
N THR A 299 8.54 6.79 12.27
CA THR A 299 9.09 7.69 11.24
C THR A 299 7.98 8.41 10.48
N THR A 300 6.87 7.70 10.20
CA THR A 300 5.69 8.30 9.55
C THR A 300 5.12 9.43 10.39
N GLN A 301 4.90 9.21 11.68
CA GLN A 301 4.39 10.22 12.59
C GLN A 301 5.34 11.45 12.66
N MET A 302 6.62 11.19 12.87
CA MET A 302 7.64 12.24 12.95
C MET A 302 7.75 13.06 11.65
N ARG A 303 7.75 12.40 10.49
CA ARG A 303 7.85 13.09 9.19
C ARG A 303 6.60 13.89 8.87
N GLY A 304 5.40 13.44 9.24
CA GLY A 304 4.17 14.22 9.10
C GLY A 304 4.26 15.52 9.87
N GLU A 305 4.66 15.48 11.14
CA GLU A 305 4.82 16.67 11.99
C GLU A 305 5.91 17.62 11.45
N LEU A 306 7.05 17.07 11.01
CA LEU A 306 8.13 17.85 10.42
C LEU A 306 7.70 18.51 9.10
N ALA A 307 6.95 17.80 8.27
CA ALA A 307 6.44 18.31 7.00
C ALA A 307 5.53 19.53 7.22
N ILE A 308 4.62 19.49 8.20
CA ILE A 308 3.77 20.63 8.55
C ILE A 308 4.64 21.84 8.93
N LYS A 309 5.62 21.65 9.83
CA LYS A 309 6.54 22.72 10.25
C LYS A 309 7.27 23.34 9.06
N LYS A 310 7.79 22.54 8.15
CA LYS A 310 8.50 23.01 6.97
C LYS A 310 7.58 23.77 6.01
N MET A 311 6.39 23.23 5.70
CA MET A 311 5.43 23.90 4.82
C MET A 311 5.00 25.27 5.38
N VAL A 312 4.81 25.39 6.70
CA VAL A 312 4.50 26.68 7.35
C VAL A 312 5.69 27.67 7.22
N GLN A 313 6.93 27.22 7.39
CA GLN A 313 8.12 28.02 7.16
C GLN A 313 8.25 28.49 5.71
N GLU A 314 7.74 27.71 4.77
CA GLU A 314 7.70 28.00 3.33
C GLU A 314 6.45 28.79 2.90
N GLY A 315 5.62 29.25 3.87
CA GLY A 315 4.53 30.20 3.65
C GLY A 315 3.12 29.56 3.59
N LEU A 316 2.96 28.25 3.90
CA LEU A 316 1.65 27.66 4.06
C LEU A 316 0.93 28.23 5.28
N ILE A 317 -0.32 28.61 5.12
CA ILE A 317 -1.15 29.15 6.19
C ILE A 317 -1.86 28.00 6.90
N LEU A 318 -1.41 27.71 8.13
CA LEU A 318 -2.01 26.68 8.98
C LEU A 318 -3.17 27.25 9.79
N SER A 319 -4.28 26.58 9.80
CA SER A 319 -5.45 26.82 10.64
C SER A 319 -5.93 25.53 11.30
N TYR A 320 -6.71 25.68 12.38
CA TYR A 320 -7.31 24.56 13.10
C TYR A 320 -8.83 24.65 12.96
N PHE A 321 -9.42 23.51 12.65
CA PHE A 321 -10.87 23.41 12.58
C PHE A 321 -11.45 23.37 14.00
N ALA A 322 -12.48 24.18 14.26
CA ALA A 322 -13.08 24.20 15.59
C ALA A 322 -13.77 22.85 15.91
N ASP A 323 -13.71 22.42 17.16
CA ASP A 323 -14.28 21.12 17.58
C ASP A 323 -15.74 20.95 17.18
N LYS A 324 -16.54 22.01 17.29
CA LYS A 324 -17.95 21.99 16.86
C LYS A 324 -18.11 21.77 15.35
N GLU A 325 -17.21 22.29 14.53
CA GLU A 325 -17.24 22.10 13.08
C GLU A 325 -16.71 20.72 12.72
N ARG A 326 -15.72 20.21 13.48
CA ARG A 326 -15.24 18.83 13.36
C ARG A 326 -16.34 17.82 13.72
N GLN A 327 -17.09 18.07 14.80
CA GLN A 327 -18.25 17.26 15.17
C GLN A 327 -19.32 17.30 14.07
N ARG A 328 -19.67 18.52 13.59
CA ARG A 328 -20.63 18.71 12.52
C ARG A 328 -20.24 17.98 11.23
N TRP A 329 -18.93 17.94 10.93
CA TRP A 329 -18.43 17.17 9.79
C TRP A 329 -18.61 15.66 10.02
N ALA A 330 -18.20 15.15 11.17
CA ALA A 330 -18.37 13.72 11.51
C ALA A 330 -19.84 13.29 11.43
N ASP A 331 -20.76 14.14 11.91
CA ASP A 331 -22.21 13.88 11.88
C ASP A 331 -22.79 13.94 10.45
N SER A 332 -22.20 14.75 9.57
CA SER A 332 -22.67 14.93 8.19
C SER A 332 -22.30 13.76 7.26
N ILE A 333 -21.26 13.00 7.59
CA ILE A 333 -20.84 11.85 6.78
C ILE A 333 -21.86 10.72 6.95
N PRO A 334 -22.40 10.12 5.85
CA PRO A 334 -23.17 8.89 5.96
C PRO A 334 -22.38 7.80 6.69
N ASN A 335 -23.03 6.91 7.44
CA ASN A 335 -22.32 5.83 8.13
C ASN A 335 -21.66 4.87 7.13
N THR A 336 -20.44 5.21 6.74
CA THR A 336 -19.65 4.44 5.75
C THR A 336 -19.30 3.05 6.28
N ALA A 337 -19.12 2.91 7.59
CA ALA A 337 -18.83 1.64 8.23
C ALA A 337 -20.02 0.67 8.17
N SER A 338 -21.26 1.15 8.35
CA SER A 338 -22.47 0.32 8.19
C SER A 338 -22.60 -0.19 6.77
N VAL A 339 -22.59 0.72 5.79
CA VAL A 339 -22.71 0.37 4.35
C VAL A 339 -21.61 -0.60 3.91
N TRP A 340 -20.38 -0.36 4.34
CA TRP A 340 -19.26 -1.23 4.05
C TRP A 340 -19.43 -2.60 4.69
N SER A 341 -19.85 -2.64 5.97
CA SER A 341 -20.09 -3.89 6.68
C SER A 341 -21.15 -4.74 6.00
N GLU A 342 -22.31 -4.17 5.68
CA GLU A 342 -23.39 -4.86 5.00
C GLU A 342 -22.95 -5.43 3.66
N THR A 343 -22.23 -4.62 2.85
CA THR A 343 -21.73 -5.04 1.54
C THR A 343 -20.81 -6.25 1.63
N HIS A 344 -19.94 -6.29 2.64
CA HIS A 344 -18.96 -7.37 2.77
C HIS A 344 -19.48 -8.58 3.54
N GLU A 345 -20.44 -8.40 4.45
CA GLU A 345 -21.17 -9.50 5.10
C GLU A 345 -21.96 -10.33 4.09
N LEU A 346 -22.55 -9.71 3.05
CA LEU A 346 -23.18 -10.42 1.92
C LEU A 346 -22.18 -11.32 1.15
N ARG A 347 -20.89 -11.04 1.26
CA ARG A 347 -19.81 -11.85 0.70
C ARG A 347 -19.26 -12.88 1.70
N GLY A 348 -19.84 -13.02 2.88
CA GLY A 348 -19.41 -13.92 3.94
C GLY A 348 -18.20 -13.41 4.76
N LEU A 349 -17.83 -12.14 4.63
CA LEU A 349 -16.71 -11.56 5.36
C LEU A 349 -17.20 -10.95 6.69
N PRO A 350 -16.45 -11.07 7.81
CA PRO A 350 -16.88 -10.62 9.15
C PRO A 350 -16.69 -9.09 9.35
N ALA A 351 -17.15 -8.29 8.38
CA ALA A 351 -16.81 -6.88 8.28
C ALA A 351 -17.31 -6.05 9.49
N ARG A 352 -18.54 -6.27 9.95
CA ARG A 352 -19.10 -5.58 11.14
C ARG A 352 -18.29 -5.90 12.40
N SER A 353 -17.91 -7.15 12.58
CA SER A 353 -17.07 -7.56 13.71
C SER A 353 -15.69 -6.86 13.66
N ILE A 354 -15.11 -6.71 12.48
CA ILE A 354 -13.82 -6.03 12.29
C ILE A 354 -13.92 -4.55 12.61
N VAL A 355 -14.98 -3.85 12.15
CA VAL A 355 -15.23 -2.43 12.51
C VAL A 355 -15.34 -2.28 14.02
N LYS A 356 -16.13 -3.13 14.67
CA LYS A 356 -16.30 -3.09 16.14
C LYS A 356 -14.99 -3.34 16.87
N SER A 357 -14.21 -4.34 16.43
CA SER A 357 -12.93 -4.66 17.03
C SER A 357 -11.91 -3.52 16.84
N TYR A 358 -11.88 -2.91 15.66
CA TYR A 358 -11.01 -1.76 15.38
C TYR A 358 -11.34 -0.57 16.29
N ILE A 359 -12.63 -0.20 16.42
CA ILE A 359 -13.10 0.88 17.29
C ILE A 359 -12.75 0.59 18.75
N ASN A 360 -12.94 -0.65 19.22
CA ASN A 360 -12.59 -1.04 20.58
C ASN A 360 -11.09 -0.86 20.83
N LYS A 361 -10.21 -1.33 19.91
CA LYS A 361 -8.78 -1.12 20.04
C LYS A 361 -8.39 0.35 20.06
N LEU A 362 -9.02 1.20 19.25
CA LEU A 362 -8.80 2.64 19.33
C LEU A 362 -9.17 3.20 20.72
N LYS A 363 -10.32 2.78 21.27
CA LYS A 363 -10.78 3.18 22.62
C LYS A 363 -9.81 2.68 23.70
N ASP A 364 -9.32 1.44 23.60
CA ASP A 364 -8.34 0.86 24.52
C ASP A 364 -7.01 1.62 24.50
N PHE A 365 -6.64 2.20 23.36
CA PHE A 365 -5.47 3.09 23.21
C PHE A 365 -5.77 4.56 23.57
N GLY A 366 -6.93 4.85 24.16
CA GLY A 366 -7.29 6.18 24.65
C GLY A 366 -7.82 7.14 23.59
N VAL A 367 -8.19 6.67 22.40
CA VAL A 367 -8.75 7.53 21.35
C VAL A 367 -10.20 7.86 21.64
N ILE A 368 -10.54 9.14 21.60
CA ILE A 368 -11.91 9.64 21.72
C ILE A 368 -12.44 9.93 20.32
N LEU A 369 -13.45 9.16 19.90
CA LEU A 369 -14.09 9.32 18.61
C LEU A 369 -15.21 10.35 18.69
N PRO A 370 -15.37 11.29 17.75
CA PRO A 370 -16.49 12.22 17.72
C PRO A 370 -17.81 11.52 17.38
N ARG A 371 -17.75 10.34 16.78
CA ARG A 371 -18.91 9.51 16.43
C ARG A 371 -18.56 8.03 16.60
N ASP A 372 -19.49 7.24 17.11
CA ASP A 372 -19.36 5.78 17.13
C ASP A 372 -19.85 5.19 15.81
N TRP A 373 -18.90 4.90 14.91
CA TRP A 373 -19.15 4.36 13.57
C TRP A 373 -19.67 2.91 13.58
N SER A 374 -19.63 2.20 14.72
CA SER A 374 -20.16 0.84 14.86
C SER A 374 -21.67 0.83 15.12
N GLN A 375 -22.25 1.99 15.41
CA GLN A 375 -23.67 2.16 15.63
C GLN A 375 -24.32 2.85 14.43
N GLU A 376 -25.57 2.52 14.16
CA GLU A 376 -26.32 3.07 13.01
C GLU A 376 -26.58 4.57 13.10
#